data_77a21a2e281df39a1deb063556176082
#
_entry.id   77a21a2e281df39a1deb063556176082
#
_cell.length_a   1.000
_cell.length_b   1.000
_cell.length_c   1.000
_cell.angle_alpha   90.00
_cell.angle_beta   90.00
_cell.angle_gamma   90.00
#
_symmetry.space_group_name_H-M   'P 1'
#
loop_
_entity.id
_entity.type
_entity.pdbx_description
1 polymer ?
#
loop_
_entity_poly.entity_id
_entity_poly.type
_entity_poly.pdbx_seq_one_letter_code
_entity_poly.pdbx_strand_id
1 'polypeptide(L)'
;MENYQEQYKQELHQQEINSNLRTLKGFLWIFVTILILWLLTLVGIFIVDAGIFTMAVGMSVVIGIPVLYIYKKVDLSRDWVKYVLLALICAISAVMAAFLSFHAVLIYVLPLLSAVQYRERMTLWVTYAVNDVTMTLSMLAGFYHGICDLNLLLGSNHTRDWYMEQWGAGTMQFSLEPDPVFTILFYGALPRAVILLAFTFILRYISITSHEDAQRIADLTYRKETDLGTHVYNKNKYEEMIADYY
;
A
#
# COMPACT_ATOMS: atom_id res chain seq x y z
N MET A 1 21.42 1.13 -33.65
CA MET A 1 20.63 1.98 -32.77
C MET A 1 19.17 1.52 -32.63
N GLU A 2 18.49 1.13 -33.69
CA GLU A 2 17.09 0.61 -33.63
C GLU A 2 16.97 -0.64 -32.74
N ASN A 3 17.85 -1.62 -32.90
CA ASN A 3 17.84 -2.86 -32.11
C ASN A 3 17.99 -2.62 -30.59
N TYR A 4 18.80 -1.63 -30.19
CA TYR A 4 18.96 -1.23 -28.79
C TYR A 4 17.69 -0.57 -28.22
N GLN A 5 17.01 0.25 -29.02
CA GLN A 5 15.77 0.90 -28.60
C GLN A 5 14.60 -0.10 -28.45
N GLU A 6 14.55 -1.12 -29.29
CA GLU A 6 13.54 -2.18 -29.19
C GLU A 6 13.81 -3.06 -27.95
N GLN A 7 15.04 -3.42 -27.70
CA GLN A 7 15.44 -4.19 -26.51
C GLN A 7 15.13 -3.42 -25.23
N TYR A 8 15.44 -2.13 -25.18
CA TYR A 8 15.12 -1.28 -24.03
C TYR A 8 13.59 -1.16 -23.79
N LYS A 9 12.79 -1.03 -24.85
CA LYS A 9 11.32 -1.03 -24.73
C LYS A 9 10.78 -2.35 -24.20
N GLN A 10 11.33 -3.48 -24.65
CA GLN A 10 10.93 -4.81 -24.15
C GLN A 10 11.27 -4.99 -22.67
N GLU A 11 12.43 -4.53 -22.22
CA GLU A 11 12.82 -4.56 -20.82
C GLU A 11 11.90 -3.71 -19.94
N LEU A 12 11.55 -2.50 -20.37
CA LEU A 12 10.61 -1.64 -19.66
C LEU A 12 9.23 -2.29 -19.54
N HIS A 13 8.75 -2.87 -20.62
CA HIS A 13 7.47 -3.58 -20.68
C HIS A 13 7.46 -4.78 -19.70
N GLN A 14 8.54 -5.57 -19.70
CA GLN A 14 8.67 -6.70 -18.79
C GLN A 14 8.76 -6.26 -17.31
N GLN A 15 9.43 -5.15 -17.03
CA GLN A 15 9.49 -4.56 -15.68
C GLN A 15 8.10 -4.14 -15.19
N GLU A 16 7.27 -3.56 -16.04
CA GLU A 16 5.91 -3.15 -15.68
C GLU A 16 5.01 -4.35 -15.37
N ILE A 17 5.06 -5.39 -16.21
CA ILE A 17 4.37 -6.67 -15.94
C ILE A 17 4.80 -7.25 -14.59
N ASN A 18 6.10 -7.30 -14.32
CA ASN A 18 6.62 -7.83 -13.08
C ASN A 18 6.18 -7.03 -11.86
N SER A 19 6.12 -5.69 -11.96
CA SER A 19 5.64 -4.82 -10.90
C SER A 19 4.14 -5.03 -10.65
N ASN A 20 3.32 -5.15 -11.69
CA ASN A 20 1.91 -5.45 -11.57
C ASN A 20 1.66 -6.84 -10.96
N LEU A 21 2.46 -7.86 -11.33
CA LEU A 21 2.39 -9.18 -10.71
C LEU A 21 2.78 -9.16 -9.23
N ARG A 22 3.79 -8.37 -8.84
CA ARG A 22 4.16 -8.19 -7.43
C ARG A 22 3.04 -7.50 -6.65
N THR A 23 2.40 -6.49 -7.22
CA THR A 23 1.25 -5.81 -6.62
C THR A 23 0.07 -6.77 -6.44
N LEU A 24 -0.22 -7.63 -7.42
CA LEU A 24 -1.24 -8.67 -7.31
C LEU A 24 -0.92 -9.69 -6.19
N LYS A 25 0.34 -10.10 -6.07
CA LYS A 25 0.79 -10.96 -4.96
C LYS A 25 0.65 -10.25 -3.61
N GLY A 26 1.02 -8.96 -3.54
CA GLY A 26 0.83 -8.12 -2.36
C GLY A 26 -0.64 -8.03 -1.95
N PHE A 27 -1.54 -7.83 -2.91
CA PHE A 27 -2.98 -7.83 -2.70
C PHE A 27 -3.48 -9.18 -2.11
N LEU A 28 -3.00 -10.30 -2.64
CA LEU A 28 -3.32 -11.62 -2.10
C LEU A 28 -2.87 -11.76 -0.63
N TRP A 29 -1.67 -11.31 -0.30
CA TRP A 29 -1.18 -11.35 1.09
C TRP A 29 -1.98 -10.46 2.02
N ILE A 30 -2.39 -9.26 1.59
CA ILE A 30 -3.30 -8.39 2.35
C ILE A 30 -4.60 -9.14 2.63
N PHE A 31 -5.17 -9.79 1.61
CA PHE A 31 -6.42 -10.53 1.74
C PHE A 31 -6.31 -11.73 2.69
N VAL A 32 -5.22 -12.50 2.58
CA VAL A 32 -4.92 -13.61 3.50
C VAL A 32 -4.80 -13.10 4.94
N THR A 33 -4.12 -11.98 5.15
CA THR A 33 -3.99 -11.36 6.48
C THR A 33 -5.35 -10.96 7.05
N ILE A 34 -6.20 -10.33 6.24
CA ILE A 34 -7.57 -9.98 6.63
C ILE A 34 -8.36 -11.21 7.06
N LEU A 35 -8.28 -12.30 6.30
CA LEU A 35 -8.97 -13.56 6.63
C LEU A 35 -8.45 -14.18 7.94
N ILE A 36 -7.13 -14.16 8.16
CA ILE A 36 -6.55 -14.65 9.41
C ILE A 36 -7.05 -13.83 10.60
N LEU A 37 -7.01 -12.50 10.51
CA LEU A 37 -7.52 -11.62 11.57
C LEU A 37 -9.02 -11.84 11.82
N TRP A 38 -9.80 -12.03 10.77
CA TRP A 38 -11.23 -12.33 10.89
C TRP A 38 -11.46 -13.67 11.61
N LEU A 39 -10.73 -14.72 11.27
CA LEU A 39 -10.82 -16.00 11.97
C LEU A 39 -10.42 -15.87 13.44
N LEU A 40 -9.37 -15.10 13.76
CA LEU A 40 -8.97 -14.81 15.14
C LEU A 40 -10.06 -14.04 15.91
N THR A 41 -10.80 -13.16 15.24
CA THR A 41 -11.94 -12.45 15.83
C THR A 41 -13.07 -13.43 16.16
N LEU A 42 -13.40 -14.36 15.24
CA LEU A 42 -14.45 -15.37 15.45
C LEU A 42 -14.15 -16.32 16.63
N VAL A 43 -12.85 -16.57 16.89
CA VAL A 43 -12.39 -17.38 18.04
C VAL A 43 -12.29 -16.55 19.33
N GLY A 44 -12.49 -15.22 19.27
CA GLY A 44 -12.44 -14.32 20.42
C GLY A 44 -11.04 -13.92 20.87
N ILE A 45 -10.01 -14.11 20.03
CA ILE A 45 -8.62 -13.72 20.33
C ILE A 45 -8.40 -12.23 20.01
N PHE A 46 -9.03 -11.72 18.98
CA PHE A 46 -8.91 -10.33 18.56
C PHE A 46 -10.10 -9.52 19.06
N ILE A 47 -9.84 -8.38 19.74
CA ILE A 47 -10.86 -7.57 20.43
C ILE A 47 -11.54 -6.62 19.44
N VAL A 48 -12.33 -7.16 18.54
CA VAL A 48 -13.18 -6.39 17.61
C VAL A 48 -14.55 -7.07 17.54
N ASP A 49 -15.61 -6.29 17.38
CA ASP A 49 -16.94 -6.87 17.17
C ASP A 49 -16.96 -7.73 15.90
N ALA A 50 -17.35 -9.01 16.06
CA ALA A 50 -17.34 -9.98 14.98
C ALA A 50 -18.31 -9.63 13.83
N GLY A 51 -19.43 -8.98 14.13
CA GLY A 51 -20.39 -8.53 13.12
C GLY A 51 -19.82 -7.41 12.27
N ILE A 52 -19.24 -6.39 12.92
CA ILE A 52 -18.58 -5.26 12.27
C ILE A 52 -17.44 -5.75 11.37
N PHE A 53 -16.57 -6.63 11.89
CA PHE A 53 -15.46 -7.16 11.10
C PHE A 53 -15.94 -8.03 9.93
N THR A 54 -16.99 -8.82 10.10
CA THR A 54 -17.56 -9.63 9.02
C THR A 54 -18.08 -8.74 7.88
N MET A 55 -18.69 -7.59 8.18
CA MET A 55 -19.10 -6.61 7.16
C MET A 55 -17.88 -6.07 6.40
N ALA A 56 -16.81 -5.70 7.11
CA ALA A 56 -15.57 -5.22 6.48
C ALA A 56 -14.95 -6.26 5.54
N VAL A 57 -14.92 -7.53 5.95
CA VAL A 57 -14.45 -8.65 5.12
C VAL A 57 -15.34 -8.83 3.89
N GLY A 58 -16.66 -8.80 4.05
CA GLY A 58 -17.62 -8.88 2.93
C GLY A 58 -17.39 -7.77 1.89
N MET A 59 -17.23 -6.52 2.33
CA MET A 59 -16.90 -5.40 1.44
C MET A 59 -15.55 -5.59 0.76
N SER A 60 -14.54 -6.08 1.49
CA SER A 60 -13.21 -6.37 0.95
C SER A 60 -13.24 -7.47 -0.13
N VAL A 61 -14.09 -8.49 0.03
CA VAL A 61 -14.31 -9.51 -1.01
C VAL A 61 -14.88 -8.88 -2.28
N VAL A 62 -15.88 -8.01 -2.15
CA VAL A 62 -16.47 -7.31 -3.31
C VAL A 62 -15.42 -6.47 -4.05
N ILE A 63 -14.57 -5.72 -3.30
CA ILE A 63 -13.45 -4.95 -3.86
C ILE A 63 -12.41 -5.87 -4.52
N GLY A 64 -12.26 -7.10 -4.05
CA GLY A 64 -11.35 -8.09 -4.61
C GLY A 64 -11.79 -8.68 -5.97
N ILE A 65 -13.08 -8.62 -6.32
CA ILE A 65 -13.58 -9.17 -7.60
C ILE A 65 -12.89 -8.56 -8.82
N PRO A 66 -12.76 -7.23 -8.95
CA PRO A 66 -12.02 -6.62 -10.06
C PRO A 66 -10.57 -7.08 -10.16
N VAL A 67 -9.90 -7.35 -9.03
CA VAL A 67 -8.51 -7.85 -9.02
C VAL A 67 -8.41 -9.23 -9.68
N LEU A 68 -9.35 -10.13 -9.39
CA LEU A 68 -9.41 -11.45 -10.03
C LEU A 68 -9.68 -11.32 -11.53
N TYR A 69 -10.51 -10.38 -11.94
CA TYR A 69 -10.78 -10.10 -13.35
C TYR A 69 -9.52 -9.59 -14.06
N ILE A 70 -8.81 -8.62 -13.45
CA ILE A 70 -7.55 -8.08 -14.00
C ILE A 70 -6.53 -9.21 -14.15
N TYR A 71 -6.35 -10.04 -13.13
CA TYR A 71 -5.39 -11.14 -13.15
C TYR A 71 -5.65 -12.14 -14.29
N LYS A 72 -6.93 -12.45 -14.57
CA LYS A 72 -7.30 -13.51 -15.55
C LYS A 72 -7.51 -13.02 -16.96
N LYS A 73 -7.89 -11.76 -17.17
CA LYS A 73 -8.45 -11.28 -18.43
C LYS A 73 -7.78 -10.04 -19.00
N VAL A 74 -6.99 -9.33 -18.18
CA VAL A 74 -6.39 -8.08 -18.62
C VAL A 74 -4.90 -8.29 -18.88
N ASP A 75 -4.41 -7.67 -19.94
CA ASP A 75 -2.99 -7.60 -20.21
C ASP A 75 -2.32 -6.69 -19.18
N LEU A 76 -1.44 -7.28 -18.37
CA LEU A 76 -0.74 -6.60 -17.27
C LEU A 76 0.29 -5.57 -17.72
N SER A 77 0.55 -5.47 -19.01
CA SER A 77 1.46 -4.48 -19.55
C SER A 77 0.84 -3.09 -19.74
N ARG A 78 -0.47 -2.98 -19.61
CA ARG A 78 -1.19 -1.71 -19.82
C ARG A 78 -0.91 -0.72 -18.70
N ASP A 79 -0.55 0.51 -19.04
CA ASP A 79 -0.19 1.59 -18.12
C ASP A 79 -1.24 1.90 -17.04
N TRP A 80 -2.53 1.73 -17.34
CA TRP A 80 -3.60 2.01 -16.40
C TRP A 80 -3.75 0.94 -15.31
N VAL A 81 -3.25 -0.29 -15.54
CA VAL A 81 -3.42 -1.44 -14.61
C VAL A 81 -2.83 -1.13 -13.24
N LYS A 82 -1.64 -0.53 -13.19
CA LYS A 82 -0.99 -0.12 -11.94
C LYS A 82 -1.86 0.79 -11.09
N TYR A 83 -2.49 1.79 -11.72
CA TYR A 83 -3.33 2.76 -11.00
C TYR A 83 -4.60 2.12 -10.46
N VAL A 84 -5.22 1.22 -11.22
CA VAL A 84 -6.42 0.51 -10.75
C VAL A 84 -6.07 -0.45 -9.62
N LEU A 85 -4.99 -1.22 -9.73
CA LEU A 85 -4.56 -2.13 -8.65
C LEU A 85 -4.25 -1.35 -7.37
N LEU A 86 -3.53 -0.23 -7.45
CA LEU A 86 -3.20 0.61 -6.30
C LEU A 86 -4.46 1.26 -5.71
N ALA A 87 -5.40 1.74 -6.55
CA ALA A 87 -6.67 2.27 -6.07
C ALA A 87 -7.51 1.22 -5.34
N LEU A 88 -7.51 -0.04 -5.79
CA LEU A 88 -8.19 -1.14 -5.11
C LEU A 88 -7.52 -1.47 -3.76
N ILE A 89 -6.19 -1.38 -3.65
CA ILE A 89 -5.50 -1.51 -2.36
C ILE A 89 -5.89 -0.35 -1.44
N CYS A 90 -5.93 0.91 -1.94
CA CYS A 90 -6.41 2.05 -1.17
C CYS A 90 -7.85 1.83 -0.66
N ALA A 91 -8.73 1.33 -1.52
CA ALA A 91 -10.13 1.08 -1.16
C ALA A 91 -10.27 0.00 -0.06
N ILE A 92 -9.56 -1.11 -0.17
CA ILE A 92 -9.54 -2.14 0.89
C ILE A 92 -8.96 -1.58 2.19
N SER A 93 -7.84 -0.85 2.11
CA SER A 93 -7.22 -0.25 3.29
C SER A 93 -8.18 0.74 3.97
N ALA A 94 -8.89 1.54 3.18
CA ALA A 94 -9.86 2.50 3.68
C ALA A 94 -11.05 1.81 4.37
N VAL A 95 -11.62 0.76 3.76
CA VAL A 95 -12.70 -0.03 4.36
C VAL A 95 -12.23 -0.67 5.67
N MET A 96 -11.09 -1.38 5.65
CA MET A 96 -10.60 -2.05 6.85
C MET A 96 -10.31 -1.06 7.98
N ALA A 97 -9.70 0.08 7.70
CA ALA A 97 -9.42 1.09 8.72
C ALA A 97 -10.69 1.77 9.24
N ALA A 98 -11.72 1.99 8.40
CA ALA A 98 -12.99 2.53 8.85
C ALA A 98 -13.69 1.62 9.85
N PHE A 99 -13.70 0.30 9.59
CA PHE A 99 -14.38 -0.68 10.43
C PHE A 99 -13.56 -1.13 11.65
N LEU A 100 -12.23 -1.21 11.53
CA LEU A 100 -11.35 -1.66 12.62
C LEU A 100 -10.74 -0.49 13.40
N SER A 101 -10.97 0.75 12.94
CA SER A 101 -10.57 1.97 13.62
C SER A 101 -9.05 1.99 13.90
N PHE A 102 -8.63 2.33 15.13
CA PHE A 102 -7.23 2.47 15.49
C PHE A 102 -6.42 1.16 15.40
N HIS A 103 -7.06 0.00 15.48
CA HIS A 103 -6.38 -1.30 15.34
C HIS A 103 -5.77 -1.48 13.93
N ALA A 104 -6.36 -0.86 12.92
CA ALA A 104 -5.95 -1.03 11.53
C ALA A 104 -5.38 0.26 10.90
N VAL A 105 -5.05 1.29 11.69
CA VAL A 105 -4.58 2.58 11.13
C VAL A 105 -3.33 2.47 10.27
N LEU A 106 -2.43 1.53 10.57
CA LEU A 106 -1.22 1.29 9.79
C LEU A 106 -1.49 0.71 8.39
N ILE A 107 -2.69 0.20 8.13
CA ILE A 107 -3.05 -0.35 6.82
C ILE A 107 -2.98 0.70 5.71
N TYR A 108 -3.14 1.99 6.04
CA TYR A 108 -2.99 3.10 5.09
C TYR A 108 -1.58 3.23 4.49
N VAL A 109 -0.57 2.58 5.08
CA VAL A 109 0.80 2.56 4.54
C VAL A 109 0.94 1.54 3.40
N LEU A 110 0.10 0.49 3.36
CA LEU A 110 0.21 -0.60 2.40
C LEU A 110 0.10 -0.16 0.92
N PRO A 111 -0.81 0.75 0.54
CA PRO A 111 -0.85 1.28 -0.82
C PRO A 111 0.46 1.95 -1.23
N LEU A 112 1.07 2.74 -0.33
CA LEU A 112 2.32 3.44 -0.58
C LEU A 112 3.49 2.45 -0.74
N LEU A 113 3.57 1.42 0.13
CA LEU A 113 4.55 0.34 0.00
C LEU A 113 4.38 -0.44 -1.31
N SER A 114 3.15 -0.62 -1.76
CA SER A 114 2.88 -1.26 -3.05
C SER A 114 3.27 -0.36 -4.23
N ALA A 115 3.13 0.97 -4.10
CA ALA A 115 3.46 1.92 -5.15
C ALA A 115 4.97 2.11 -5.36
N VAL A 116 5.80 1.90 -4.32
CA VAL A 116 7.27 2.08 -4.38
C VAL A 116 7.94 1.18 -5.41
N GLN A 117 7.36 0.02 -5.71
CA GLN A 117 7.94 -0.93 -6.67
C GLN A 117 7.81 -0.50 -8.14
N TYR A 118 7.02 0.55 -8.40
CA TYR A 118 6.91 1.14 -9.73
C TYR A 118 7.98 2.21 -9.95
N ARG A 119 8.62 2.17 -11.12
CA ARG A 119 9.70 3.11 -11.47
C ARG A 119 9.22 4.55 -11.63
N GLU A 120 7.97 4.71 -12.07
CA GLU A 120 7.40 6.01 -12.40
C GLU A 120 7.15 6.85 -11.15
N ARG A 121 7.74 8.06 -11.13
CA ARG A 121 7.64 8.99 -9.99
C ARG A 121 6.21 9.36 -9.63
N MET A 122 5.37 9.53 -10.64
CA MET A 122 3.98 9.97 -10.46
C MET A 122 3.12 8.90 -9.77
N THR A 123 3.43 7.61 -9.96
CA THR A 123 2.66 6.51 -9.39
C THR A 123 2.57 6.61 -7.86
N LEU A 124 3.67 6.93 -7.18
CA LEU A 124 3.68 7.08 -5.73
C LEU A 124 2.85 8.29 -5.27
N TRP A 125 2.97 9.44 -5.96
CA TRP A 125 2.21 10.65 -5.62
C TRP A 125 0.71 10.51 -5.91
N VAL A 126 0.36 9.90 -7.03
CA VAL A 126 -1.05 9.58 -7.34
C VAL A 126 -1.62 8.62 -6.30
N THR A 127 -0.87 7.60 -5.90
CA THR A 127 -1.30 6.67 -4.86
C THR A 127 -1.47 7.37 -3.51
N TYR A 128 -0.56 8.27 -3.13
CA TYR A 128 -0.71 9.08 -1.92
C TYR A 128 -2.02 9.88 -1.96
N ALA A 129 -2.28 10.61 -3.04
CA ALA A 129 -3.48 11.43 -3.17
C ALA A 129 -4.78 10.59 -3.13
N VAL A 130 -4.80 9.45 -3.86
CA VAL A 130 -5.94 8.51 -3.84
C VAL A 130 -6.14 7.92 -2.45
N ASN A 131 -5.06 7.54 -1.78
CA ASN A 131 -5.10 6.97 -0.44
C ASN A 131 -5.64 7.98 0.59
N ASP A 132 -5.23 9.24 0.51
CA ASP A 132 -5.70 10.30 1.40
C ASP A 132 -7.19 10.61 1.19
N VAL A 133 -7.63 10.68 -0.07
CA VAL A 133 -9.04 10.86 -0.41
C VAL A 133 -9.89 9.67 0.06
N THR A 134 -9.47 8.43 -0.21
CA THR A 134 -10.21 7.23 0.20
C THR A 134 -10.24 7.08 1.72
N MET A 135 -9.16 7.41 2.42
CA MET A 135 -9.09 7.47 3.87
C MET A 135 -10.13 8.46 4.43
N THR A 136 -10.13 9.68 3.94
CA THR A 136 -11.05 10.73 4.40
C THR A 136 -12.50 10.34 4.14
N LEU A 137 -12.81 9.85 2.94
CA LEU A 137 -14.15 9.39 2.59
C LEU A 137 -14.60 8.21 3.44
N SER A 138 -13.73 7.26 3.74
CA SER A 138 -14.08 6.11 4.57
C SER A 138 -14.36 6.49 6.02
N MET A 139 -13.60 7.44 6.58
CA MET A 139 -13.84 7.96 7.92
C MET A 139 -15.20 8.68 8.00
N LEU A 140 -15.51 9.54 7.01
CA LEU A 140 -16.81 10.23 6.94
C LEU A 140 -17.95 9.22 6.75
N ALA A 141 -17.83 8.32 5.78
CA ALA A 141 -18.84 7.31 5.52
C ALA A 141 -19.07 6.40 6.74
N GLY A 142 -17.99 5.94 7.39
CA GLY A 142 -18.05 5.14 8.61
C GLY A 142 -18.84 5.86 9.70
N PHE A 143 -18.49 7.11 9.97
CA PHE A 143 -19.17 7.92 10.99
C PHE A 143 -20.68 8.03 10.75
N TYR A 144 -21.09 8.40 9.54
CA TYR A 144 -22.51 8.54 9.20
C TYR A 144 -23.30 7.20 9.16
N HIS A 145 -22.58 6.07 9.13
CA HIS A 145 -23.18 4.73 9.23
C HIS A 145 -23.02 4.10 10.62
N GLY A 146 -22.71 4.90 11.63
CA GLY A 146 -22.63 4.46 13.03
C GLY A 146 -21.33 3.77 13.43
N ILE A 147 -20.29 3.86 12.60
CA ILE A 147 -18.97 3.35 12.91
C ILE A 147 -18.07 4.53 13.25
N CYS A 148 -17.58 4.59 14.48
CA CYS A 148 -16.79 5.71 14.94
C CYS A 148 -15.38 5.28 15.39
N ASP A 149 -14.40 6.07 14.99
CA ASP A 149 -13.04 5.96 15.51
C ASP A 149 -13.02 6.49 16.96
N LEU A 150 -12.62 5.63 17.90
CA LEU A 150 -12.57 5.98 19.33
C LEU A 150 -11.69 7.21 19.60
N ASN A 151 -10.60 7.39 18.83
CA ASN A 151 -9.74 8.57 18.95
C ASN A 151 -10.49 9.89 18.65
N LEU A 152 -11.49 9.85 17.76
CA LEU A 152 -12.31 11.01 17.45
C LEU A 152 -13.36 11.27 18.53
N LEU A 153 -13.84 10.19 19.16
CA LEU A 153 -14.80 10.32 20.28
C LEU A 153 -14.17 10.91 21.54
N LEU A 154 -12.90 10.57 21.82
CA LEU A 154 -12.21 11.02 23.03
C LEU A 154 -11.69 12.46 22.94
N GLY A 155 -11.62 13.03 21.74
CA GLY A 155 -11.29 14.43 21.47
C GLY A 155 -9.85 14.85 21.76
N SER A 156 -9.20 14.25 22.76
CA SER A 156 -7.80 14.51 23.11
C SER A 156 -7.19 13.34 23.90
N ASN A 157 -5.86 13.19 23.81
CA ASN A 157 -5.14 12.21 24.61
C ASN A 157 -4.90 12.73 26.03
N HIS A 158 -5.27 11.92 26.99
CA HIS A 158 -5.00 12.14 28.41
C HIS A 158 -4.09 11.02 28.96
N THR A 159 -3.62 11.19 30.19
CA THR A 159 -2.85 10.16 30.88
C THR A 159 -3.73 8.96 31.24
N ARG A 160 -3.11 7.77 31.40
CA ARG A 160 -3.83 6.57 31.88
C ARG A 160 -4.62 6.86 33.17
N ASP A 161 -4.01 7.58 34.11
CA ASP A 161 -4.59 7.84 35.41
C ASP A 161 -5.82 8.75 35.32
N TRP A 162 -5.81 9.74 34.40
CA TRP A 162 -6.98 10.54 34.07
C TRP A 162 -8.14 9.68 33.56
N TYR A 163 -7.89 8.76 32.60
CA TYR A 163 -8.93 7.87 32.09
C TYR A 163 -9.52 6.96 33.18
N MET A 164 -8.66 6.41 34.04
CA MET A 164 -9.10 5.54 35.12
C MET A 164 -9.93 6.30 36.17
N GLU A 165 -9.58 7.54 36.48
CA GLU A 165 -10.33 8.40 37.38
C GLU A 165 -11.71 8.76 36.80
N GLN A 166 -11.76 9.20 35.52
CA GLN A 166 -13.04 9.54 34.86
C GLN A 166 -13.93 8.32 34.71
N TRP A 167 -13.37 7.15 34.39
CA TRP A 167 -14.12 5.91 34.28
C TRP A 167 -14.65 5.48 35.66
N GLY A 168 -13.85 5.50 36.70
CA GLY A 168 -14.23 5.13 38.07
C GLY A 168 -15.27 6.07 38.68
N ALA A 169 -15.20 7.36 38.35
CA ALA A 169 -16.18 8.37 38.74
C ALA A 169 -17.48 8.35 37.93
N GLY A 170 -17.56 7.63 36.81
CA GLY A 170 -18.69 7.65 35.91
C GLY A 170 -18.88 8.99 35.17
N THR A 171 -17.83 9.82 35.12
CA THR A 171 -17.86 11.18 34.56
C THR A 171 -17.27 11.26 33.16
N MET A 172 -16.89 10.12 32.56
CA MET A 172 -16.33 10.08 31.23
C MET A 172 -17.31 10.59 30.20
N GLN A 173 -17.01 11.73 29.59
CA GLN A 173 -17.83 12.32 28.52
C GLN A 173 -17.11 12.13 27.18
N PHE A 174 -17.86 11.66 26.20
CA PHE A 174 -17.39 11.62 24.82
C PHE A 174 -17.61 13.02 24.22
N SER A 175 -16.53 13.72 23.97
CA SER A 175 -16.57 15.05 23.39
C SER A 175 -16.52 14.91 21.86
N LEU A 176 -17.69 14.80 21.23
CA LEU A 176 -17.78 15.16 19.82
C LEU A 176 -17.93 16.67 19.76
N GLU A 177 -17.02 17.32 19.07
CA GLU A 177 -17.17 18.72 18.67
C GLU A 177 -18.54 18.91 17.99
N PRO A 178 -19.18 20.09 18.09
CA PRO A 178 -20.49 20.33 17.50
C PRO A 178 -20.55 20.12 15.98
N ASP A 179 -19.40 20.11 15.29
CA ASP A 179 -19.26 19.80 13.87
C ASP A 179 -18.45 18.50 13.65
N PRO A 180 -19.11 17.35 13.42
CA PRO A 180 -18.44 16.08 13.18
C PRO A 180 -17.53 16.09 11.95
N VAL A 181 -17.91 16.82 10.90
CA VAL A 181 -17.11 16.91 9.66
C VAL A 181 -15.79 17.62 9.94
N PHE A 182 -15.84 18.74 10.67
CA PHE A 182 -14.64 19.46 11.08
C PHE A 182 -13.72 18.58 11.92
N THR A 183 -14.27 17.89 12.91
CA THR A 183 -13.52 16.99 13.79
C THR A 183 -12.84 15.87 13.00
N ILE A 184 -13.55 15.22 12.09
CA ILE A 184 -12.99 14.15 11.26
C ILE A 184 -11.89 14.69 10.34
N LEU A 185 -12.09 15.83 9.71
CA LEU A 185 -11.10 16.39 8.78
C LEU A 185 -9.85 16.87 9.50
N PHE A 186 -9.98 17.66 10.57
CA PHE A 186 -8.84 18.32 11.20
C PHE A 186 -8.15 17.48 12.27
N TYR A 187 -8.87 16.66 13.00
CA TYR A 187 -8.29 15.80 14.05
C TYR A 187 -8.10 14.35 13.63
N GLY A 188 -8.78 13.90 12.58
CA GLY A 188 -8.66 12.55 12.05
C GLY A 188 -7.82 12.48 10.78
N ALA A 189 -8.30 13.03 9.69
CA ALA A 189 -7.71 12.89 8.36
C ALA A 189 -6.38 13.68 8.22
N LEU A 190 -6.37 14.97 8.57
CA LEU A 190 -5.21 15.83 8.38
C LEU A 190 -3.94 15.33 9.09
N PRO A 191 -3.94 14.94 10.38
CA PRO A 191 -2.73 14.40 11.00
C PRO A 191 -2.23 13.12 10.34
N ARG A 192 -3.14 12.24 9.93
CA ARG A 192 -2.79 10.99 9.22
C ARG A 192 -2.22 11.28 7.84
N ALA A 193 -2.81 12.24 7.10
CA ALA A 193 -2.29 12.69 5.81
C ALA A 193 -0.86 13.23 5.92
N VAL A 194 -0.57 14.04 6.93
CA VAL A 194 0.79 14.56 7.17
C VAL A 194 1.79 13.43 7.49
N ILE A 195 1.38 12.43 8.28
CA ILE A 195 2.22 11.26 8.56
C ILE A 195 2.45 10.46 7.28
N LEU A 196 1.40 10.19 6.49
CA LEU A 196 1.51 9.48 5.21
C LEU A 196 2.36 10.26 4.19
N LEU A 197 2.32 11.60 4.22
CA LEU A 197 3.21 12.43 3.41
C LEU A 197 4.68 12.22 3.78
N ALA A 198 5.01 12.16 5.06
CA ALA A 198 6.35 11.84 5.53
C ALA A 198 6.80 10.44 5.07
N PHE A 199 5.93 9.43 5.18
CA PHE A 199 6.17 8.11 4.61
C PHE A 199 6.43 8.16 3.10
N THR A 200 5.65 8.94 2.37
CA THR A 200 5.79 9.10 0.92
C THR A 200 7.17 9.66 0.55
N PHE A 201 7.67 10.65 1.28
CA PHE A 201 9.02 11.17 1.06
C PHE A 201 10.11 10.13 1.35
N ILE A 202 10.00 9.39 2.46
CA ILE A 202 10.95 8.33 2.82
C ILE A 202 10.96 7.23 1.74
N LEU A 203 9.79 6.75 1.36
CA LEU A 203 9.64 5.71 0.34
C LEU A 203 10.14 6.20 -1.02
N ARG A 204 9.93 7.47 -1.33
CA ARG A 204 10.48 8.10 -2.54
C ARG A 204 12.01 8.07 -2.54
N TYR A 205 12.63 8.43 -1.42
CA TYR A 205 14.08 8.38 -1.28
C TYR A 205 14.60 6.94 -1.45
N ILE A 206 13.99 5.96 -0.79
CA ILE A 206 14.33 4.53 -0.94
C ILE A 206 14.22 4.07 -2.40
N SER A 207 13.14 4.47 -3.09
CA SER A 207 12.94 4.12 -4.50
C SER A 207 14.04 4.67 -5.40
N ILE A 208 14.45 5.93 -5.19
CA ILE A 208 15.54 6.55 -5.97
C ILE A 208 16.85 5.79 -5.74
N THR A 209 17.25 5.61 -4.49
CA THR A 209 18.49 4.94 -4.13
C THR A 209 18.55 3.51 -4.68
N SER A 210 17.45 2.76 -4.55
CA SER A 210 17.36 1.40 -5.07
C SER A 210 17.52 1.34 -6.60
N HIS A 211 16.99 2.33 -7.32
CA HIS A 211 17.16 2.40 -8.77
C HIS A 211 18.59 2.79 -9.18
N GLU A 212 19.20 3.72 -8.47
CA GLU A 212 20.60 4.10 -8.68
C GLU A 212 21.55 2.92 -8.43
N ASP A 213 21.34 2.17 -7.36
CA ASP A 213 22.12 0.97 -7.05
C ASP A 213 21.92 -0.12 -8.11
N ALA A 214 20.69 -0.35 -8.58
CA ALA A 214 20.43 -1.31 -9.64
C ALA A 214 21.13 -0.91 -10.96
N GLN A 215 21.14 0.38 -11.32
CA GLN A 215 21.85 0.87 -12.49
C GLN A 215 23.38 0.71 -12.32
N ARG A 216 23.91 1.01 -11.13
CA ARG A 216 25.34 0.82 -10.84
C ARG A 216 25.76 -0.63 -10.94
N ILE A 217 24.94 -1.55 -10.40
CA ILE A 217 25.19 -2.99 -10.49
C ILE A 217 25.18 -3.44 -11.96
N ALA A 218 24.22 -2.99 -12.77
CA ALA A 218 24.15 -3.31 -14.19
C ALA A 218 25.38 -2.80 -14.96
N ASP A 219 25.83 -1.56 -14.68
CA ASP A 219 27.05 -1.00 -15.30
C ASP A 219 28.30 -1.77 -14.90
N LEU A 220 28.44 -2.13 -13.62
CA LEU A 220 29.56 -2.94 -13.13
C LEU A 220 29.55 -4.35 -13.74
N THR A 221 28.38 -4.96 -13.88
CA THR A 221 28.23 -6.27 -14.54
C THR A 221 28.63 -6.18 -16.01
N TYR A 222 28.13 -5.16 -16.73
CA TYR A 222 28.51 -4.93 -18.11
C TYR A 222 30.03 -4.76 -18.28
N ARG A 223 30.66 -3.94 -17.45
CA ARG A 223 32.14 -3.74 -17.49
C ARG A 223 32.91 -5.01 -17.14
N LYS A 224 32.37 -5.86 -16.27
CA LYS A 224 32.98 -7.13 -15.91
C LYS A 224 32.88 -8.16 -17.03
N GLU A 225 31.83 -8.16 -17.81
CA GLU A 225 31.50 -9.16 -18.82
C GLU A 225 31.94 -8.76 -20.24
N THR A 226 32.24 -7.48 -20.47
CA THR A 226 32.50 -6.91 -21.80
C THR A 226 33.89 -6.30 -21.87
N ASP A 227 34.54 -6.52 -22.99
CA ASP A 227 35.76 -5.78 -23.36
C ASP A 227 35.39 -4.36 -23.77
N LEU A 228 35.82 -3.34 -23.00
CA LEU A 228 35.46 -1.95 -23.22
C LEU A 228 35.99 -1.36 -24.54
N GLY A 229 36.98 -1.95 -25.14
CA GLY A 229 37.54 -1.48 -26.40
C GLY A 229 36.77 -1.98 -27.63
N THR A 230 36.28 -3.20 -27.57
CA THR A 230 35.62 -3.87 -28.69
C THR A 230 34.13 -4.02 -28.52
N HIS A 231 33.57 -3.77 -27.32
CA HIS A 231 32.17 -3.95 -26.93
C HIS A 231 31.62 -5.37 -27.16
N VAL A 232 32.46 -6.38 -27.17
CA VAL A 232 32.12 -7.81 -27.21
C VAL A 232 32.33 -8.45 -25.85
N TYR A 233 31.73 -9.62 -25.62
CA TYR A 233 31.97 -10.37 -24.38
C TYR A 233 33.48 -10.66 -24.24
N ASN A 234 33.96 -10.48 -23.01
CA ASN A 234 35.37 -10.83 -22.71
C ASN A 234 35.53 -12.34 -22.58
N LYS A 235 36.79 -12.78 -22.52
CA LYS A 235 37.14 -14.21 -22.48
C LYS A 235 36.45 -14.94 -21.31
N ASN A 236 36.38 -14.34 -20.15
CA ASN A 236 35.77 -14.97 -18.96
C ASN A 236 34.27 -15.24 -19.15
N LYS A 237 33.55 -14.28 -19.72
CA LYS A 237 32.10 -14.45 -20.01
C LYS A 237 31.87 -15.49 -21.10
N TYR A 238 32.75 -15.52 -22.09
CA TYR A 238 32.68 -16.53 -23.15
C TYR A 238 32.88 -17.93 -22.61
N GLU A 239 33.87 -18.14 -21.73
CA GLU A 239 34.13 -19.43 -21.07
C GLU A 239 32.98 -19.88 -20.17
N GLU A 240 32.36 -18.94 -19.41
CA GLU A 240 31.17 -19.19 -18.60
C GLU A 240 29.97 -19.66 -19.47
N MET A 241 29.67 -18.95 -20.56
CA MET A 241 28.61 -19.33 -21.50
C MET A 241 28.81 -20.70 -22.13
N ILE A 242 30.08 -21.08 -22.43
CA ILE A 242 30.39 -22.43 -22.95
C ILE A 242 30.18 -23.49 -21.87
N ALA A 243 30.56 -23.20 -20.63
CA ALA A 243 30.40 -24.16 -19.52
C ALA A 243 28.91 -24.42 -19.17
N ASP A 244 28.06 -23.43 -19.34
CA ASP A 244 26.60 -23.58 -19.16
C ASP A 244 25.90 -24.35 -20.32
N TYR A 245 26.58 -24.54 -21.43
CA TYR A 245 26.07 -25.25 -22.62
C TYR A 245 26.42 -26.75 -22.63
N TYR A 246 27.32 -27.20 -21.79
CA TYR A 246 27.78 -28.58 -21.64
C TYR A 246 27.48 -29.13 -20.24
#